data_023758e026e7cc6f5931da22457ae0a0
#
_entry.id   023758e026e7cc6f5931da22457ae0a0
#
_cell.length_a   1.000
_cell.length_b   1.000
_cell.length_c   1.000
_cell.angle_alpha   90.00
_cell.angle_beta   90.00
_cell.angle_gamma   90.00
#
_symmetry.space_group_name_H-M   'P 1'
#
loop_
_entity.id
_entity.type
_entity.pdbx_description
1 polymer ?
#
loop_
_entity_poly.entity_id
_entity_poly.type
_entity_poly.pdbx_seq_one_letter_code
_entity_poly.pdbx_strand_id
1 'polypeptide(L)'
;MKKLLYLFLFISFFGYSQTPITAANFLTAINICLSTNPVDGLCSDSEYGVMKDWDVSNVTNMFRAFEQRSEFNGDINSWDVSSVTNMVGMFQEAPMFNQDISNWDVSSVTNMSYMFSGAGAFNRDISSWDVSSVTDMSDMFYSAQAFNGDISAWDVSNVYSMDQMFYGALSFNQDIGDWDISRVSFMFMIFQYTGISVSNFDFTIIGWYNNATTIPTNIRFTGNVGFCQSGDLLYDLINKFGWEIPISGSSYSLQSFYPDCSTTGVDDQNQLDISIYPNPTNDKLFIQGLSDATKVSIYNVLGK
;
A
#
# COMPACT_ATOMS: atom_id res chain seq x y z
N MET A 1 16.00 -6.13 -77.93
CA MET A 1 15.44 -6.76 -76.69
C MET A 1 16.35 -6.46 -75.55
N LYS A 2 15.95 -5.51 -74.66
CA LYS A 2 16.72 -5.17 -73.48
C LYS A 2 16.30 -6.10 -72.35
N LYS A 3 17.21 -6.97 -71.89
CA LYS A 3 16.97 -7.81 -70.71
C LYS A 3 17.10 -6.98 -69.45
N LEU A 4 15.99 -6.79 -68.74
CA LEU A 4 15.96 -6.16 -67.44
C LEU A 4 16.45 -7.18 -66.40
N LEU A 5 17.58 -6.91 -65.78
CA LEU A 5 18.16 -7.73 -64.71
C LEU A 5 17.55 -7.26 -63.38
N TYR A 6 16.62 -8.03 -62.79
CA TYR A 6 16.13 -7.77 -61.46
C TYR A 6 17.16 -8.27 -60.42
N LEU A 7 17.82 -7.33 -59.78
CA LEU A 7 18.67 -7.61 -58.63
C LEU A 7 17.78 -7.77 -57.41
N PHE A 8 17.51 -9.00 -57.01
CA PHE A 8 16.88 -9.26 -55.69
C PHE A 8 17.92 -9.06 -54.61
N LEU A 9 17.83 -7.89 -53.92
CA LEU A 9 18.52 -7.67 -52.66
C LEU A 9 17.83 -8.52 -51.58
N PHE A 10 18.41 -9.69 -51.28
CA PHE A 10 18.10 -10.42 -50.05
C PHE A 10 18.66 -9.59 -48.86
N ILE A 11 17.84 -8.73 -48.25
CA ILE A 11 18.13 -8.19 -46.94
C ILE A 11 17.91 -9.33 -45.97
N SER A 12 19.00 -9.97 -45.58
CA SER A 12 18.99 -10.90 -44.45
C SER A 12 18.62 -10.07 -43.20
N PHE A 13 17.37 -10.15 -42.76
CA PHE A 13 17.01 -9.76 -41.40
C PHE A 13 17.75 -10.73 -40.49
N PHE A 14 18.94 -10.33 -40.01
CA PHE A 14 19.51 -10.92 -38.82
C PHE A 14 18.62 -10.44 -37.68
N GLY A 15 17.62 -11.22 -37.32
CA GLY A 15 16.93 -11.08 -36.07
C GLY A 15 18.00 -11.29 -34.99
N TYR A 16 18.46 -10.23 -34.38
CA TYR A 16 19.26 -10.35 -33.17
C TYR A 16 18.37 -11.06 -32.15
N SER A 17 18.76 -12.28 -31.77
CA SER A 17 18.13 -12.94 -30.62
C SER A 17 18.41 -12.06 -29.39
N GLN A 18 17.33 -11.59 -28.76
CA GLN A 18 17.47 -10.80 -27.53
C GLN A 18 18.16 -11.66 -26.48
N THR A 19 19.02 -11.05 -25.67
CA THR A 19 19.62 -11.70 -24.51
C THR A 19 18.53 -11.96 -23.47
N PRO A 20 18.27 -13.23 -23.10
CA PRO A 20 17.23 -13.55 -22.12
C PRO A 20 17.48 -12.87 -20.77
N ILE A 21 16.40 -12.44 -20.13
CA ILE A 21 16.50 -11.93 -18.77
C ILE A 21 16.67 -13.12 -17.80
N THR A 22 17.57 -12.97 -16.88
CA THR A 22 17.86 -13.94 -15.81
C THR A 22 18.00 -13.21 -14.48
N ALA A 23 17.93 -13.93 -13.38
CA ALA A 23 18.19 -13.34 -12.05
C ALA A 23 19.58 -12.67 -11.97
N ALA A 24 20.57 -13.16 -12.72
CA ALA A 24 21.93 -12.62 -12.69
C ALA A 24 22.10 -11.32 -13.49
N ASN A 25 21.33 -11.13 -14.58
CA ASN A 25 21.49 -9.95 -15.44
C ASN A 25 20.36 -8.92 -15.33
N PHE A 26 19.31 -9.20 -14.60
CA PHE A 26 18.09 -8.38 -14.50
C PHE A 26 18.41 -6.90 -14.22
N LEU A 27 19.16 -6.60 -13.14
CA LEU A 27 19.53 -5.22 -12.81
C LEU A 27 20.44 -4.58 -13.85
N THR A 28 21.31 -5.37 -14.48
CA THR A 28 22.17 -4.89 -15.59
C THR A 28 21.31 -4.52 -16.79
N ALA A 29 20.33 -5.34 -17.14
CA ALA A 29 19.39 -5.09 -18.23
C ALA A 29 18.58 -3.80 -17.98
N ILE A 30 18.05 -3.61 -16.76
CA ILE A 30 17.36 -2.36 -16.37
C ILE A 30 18.29 -1.15 -16.55
N ASN A 31 19.51 -1.22 -16.04
CA ASN A 31 20.46 -0.11 -16.12
C ASN A 31 20.81 0.24 -17.57
N ILE A 32 21.04 -0.74 -18.42
CA ILE A 32 21.33 -0.53 -19.85
C ILE A 32 20.11 0.09 -20.54
N CYS A 33 18.93 -0.46 -20.33
CA CYS A 33 17.70 0.04 -20.92
C CYS A 33 17.44 1.50 -20.51
N LEU A 34 17.40 1.76 -19.22
CA LEU A 34 17.05 3.10 -18.69
C LEU A 34 18.15 4.13 -18.88
N SER A 35 19.36 3.75 -19.25
CA SER A 35 20.41 4.70 -19.64
C SER A 35 20.09 5.45 -20.93
N THR A 36 19.30 4.85 -21.82
CA THR A 36 18.88 5.41 -23.12
C THR A 36 17.40 5.80 -23.15
N ASN A 37 16.55 5.05 -22.43
CA ASN A 37 15.10 5.27 -22.38
C ASN A 37 14.60 5.34 -20.92
N PRO A 38 14.93 6.43 -20.19
CA PRO A 38 14.68 6.52 -18.74
C PRO A 38 13.19 6.58 -18.38
N VAL A 39 12.31 7.00 -19.30
CA VAL A 39 10.89 7.26 -19.04
C VAL A 39 10.04 6.01 -19.16
N ASP A 40 10.18 5.28 -20.26
CA ASP A 40 9.21 4.24 -20.67
C ASP A 40 9.84 2.85 -20.87
N GLY A 41 11.18 2.74 -20.85
CA GLY A 41 11.85 1.47 -21.09
C GLY A 41 11.72 0.93 -22.51
N LEU A 42 11.37 1.78 -23.50
CA LEU A 42 11.29 1.40 -24.92
C LEU A 42 12.69 1.31 -25.56
N CYS A 43 13.54 0.48 -24.97
CA CYS A 43 14.95 0.31 -25.36
C CYS A 43 15.13 -0.77 -26.44
N SER A 44 14.42 -0.64 -27.56
CA SER A 44 14.41 -1.63 -28.65
C SER A 44 15.79 -1.95 -29.24
N ASP A 45 16.73 -1.00 -29.14
CA ASP A 45 18.09 -1.14 -29.66
C ASP A 45 19.06 -1.76 -28.63
N SER A 46 18.59 -2.02 -27.40
CA SER A 46 19.39 -2.75 -26.42
C SER A 46 19.44 -4.25 -26.75
N GLU A 47 20.46 -4.93 -26.27
CA GLU A 47 20.56 -6.39 -26.40
C GLU A 47 19.41 -7.14 -25.71
N TYR A 48 18.70 -6.48 -24.78
CA TYR A 48 17.57 -7.05 -24.02
C TYR A 48 16.21 -6.72 -24.63
N GLY A 49 16.14 -5.80 -25.61
CA GLY A 49 14.90 -5.36 -26.23
C GLY A 49 14.01 -4.52 -25.32
N VAL A 50 12.74 -4.38 -25.71
CA VAL A 50 11.76 -3.54 -25.02
C VAL A 50 11.39 -4.14 -23.67
N MET A 51 11.46 -3.34 -22.60
CA MET A 51 11.31 -3.79 -21.21
C MET A 51 9.97 -4.48 -20.94
N LYS A 52 8.87 -3.99 -21.51
CA LYS A 52 7.54 -4.61 -21.32
C LYS A 52 7.45 -6.06 -21.84
N ASP A 53 8.32 -6.45 -22.76
CA ASP A 53 8.31 -7.78 -23.39
C ASP A 53 9.31 -8.74 -22.72
N TRP A 54 9.95 -8.33 -21.63
CA TRP A 54 10.91 -9.18 -20.92
C TRP A 54 10.23 -10.33 -20.21
N ASP A 55 10.75 -11.53 -20.37
CA ASP A 55 10.41 -12.68 -19.55
C ASP A 55 11.20 -12.60 -18.24
N VAL A 56 10.53 -12.19 -17.16
CA VAL A 56 11.11 -12.07 -15.81
C VAL A 56 10.71 -13.21 -14.88
N SER A 57 10.04 -14.25 -15.39
CA SER A 57 9.46 -15.36 -14.61
C SER A 57 10.48 -16.11 -13.74
N ASN A 58 11.77 -16.04 -14.09
CA ASN A 58 12.87 -16.65 -13.32
C ASN A 58 13.59 -15.64 -12.39
N VAL A 59 13.11 -14.39 -12.30
CA VAL A 59 13.69 -13.39 -11.40
C VAL A 59 13.08 -13.57 -10.01
N THR A 60 13.92 -13.82 -9.01
CA THR A 60 13.49 -14.02 -7.62
C THR A 60 13.74 -12.79 -6.73
N ASN A 61 14.53 -11.83 -7.21
CA ASN A 61 14.93 -10.66 -6.44
C ASN A 61 14.87 -9.40 -7.32
N MET A 62 13.98 -8.48 -6.97
CA MET A 62 13.82 -7.18 -7.61
C MET A 62 14.25 -6.02 -6.72
N PHE A 63 15.15 -6.31 -5.76
CA PHE A 63 15.70 -5.33 -4.83
C PHE A 63 16.18 -4.08 -5.58
N ARG A 64 15.56 -2.92 -5.28
CA ARG A 64 15.90 -1.60 -5.80
C ARG A 64 15.98 -1.49 -7.32
N ALA A 65 15.19 -2.29 -8.04
CA ALA A 65 15.29 -2.38 -9.50
C ALA A 65 15.11 -1.02 -10.22
N PHE A 66 14.19 -0.19 -9.71
CA PHE A 66 13.91 1.15 -10.24
C PHE A 66 14.21 2.27 -9.23
N GLU A 67 15.05 1.99 -8.22
CA GLU A 67 15.42 2.99 -7.24
C GLU A 67 16.01 4.23 -7.91
N GLN A 68 15.53 5.43 -7.47
CA GLN A 68 15.96 6.74 -7.96
C GLN A 68 15.80 6.96 -9.48
N ARG A 69 14.91 6.17 -10.12
CA ARG A 69 14.54 6.39 -11.53
C ARG A 69 13.43 7.45 -11.59
N SER A 70 13.85 8.72 -11.44
CA SER A 70 12.93 9.85 -11.24
C SER A 70 11.93 10.08 -12.37
N GLU A 71 12.23 9.65 -13.60
CA GLU A 71 11.39 9.83 -14.77
C GLU A 71 10.66 8.54 -15.17
N PHE A 72 10.99 7.40 -14.55
CA PHE A 72 10.46 6.11 -14.97
C PHE A 72 8.97 5.98 -14.71
N ASN A 73 8.24 5.69 -15.78
CA ASN A 73 6.82 5.32 -15.76
C ASN A 73 6.51 4.32 -16.90
N GLY A 74 7.40 3.35 -17.14
CA GLY A 74 7.25 2.33 -18.18
C GLY A 74 6.20 1.28 -17.83
N ASP A 75 5.51 0.79 -18.85
CA ASP A 75 4.56 -0.31 -18.73
C ASP A 75 5.29 -1.63 -18.47
N ILE A 76 5.04 -2.21 -17.30
CA ILE A 76 5.58 -3.49 -16.85
C ILE A 76 4.46 -4.42 -16.33
N ASN A 77 3.21 -4.12 -16.69
CA ASN A 77 2.04 -4.88 -16.24
C ASN A 77 2.08 -6.36 -16.65
N SER A 78 2.71 -6.66 -17.79
CA SER A 78 2.82 -8.03 -18.35
C SER A 78 3.87 -8.90 -17.64
N TRP A 79 4.65 -8.36 -16.72
CA TRP A 79 5.70 -9.13 -16.05
C TRP A 79 5.12 -10.23 -15.15
N ASP A 80 5.60 -11.44 -15.31
CA ASP A 80 5.36 -12.54 -14.36
C ASP A 80 6.32 -12.42 -13.19
N VAL A 81 5.82 -11.91 -12.07
CA VAL A 81 6.59 -11.71 -10.84
C VAL A 81 6.35 -12.79 -9.79
N SER A 82 5.65 -13.87 -10.13
CA SER A 82 5.22 -14.93 -9.20
C SER A 82 6.37 -15.65 -8.49
N SER A 83 7.57 -15.63 -9.07
CA SER A 83 8.78 -16.18 -8.45
C SER A 83 9.52 -15.19 -7.54
N VAL A 84 9.10 -13.92 -7.48
CA VAL A 84 9.82 -12.87 -6.73
C VAL A 84 9.55 -13.02 -5.24
N THR A 85 10.61 -13.04 -4.45
CA THR A 85 10.53 -13.11 -2.99
C THR A 85 10.95 -11.82 -2.29
N ASN A 86 11.64 -10.91 -3.01
CA ASN A 86 12.17 -9.68 -2.45
C ASN A 86 11.89 -8.50 -3.40
N MET A 87 11.08 -7.53 -2.94
CA MET A 87 10.76 -6.28 -3.64
C MET A 87 11.19 -5.03 -2.87
N VAL A 88 12.14 -5.17 -1.93
CA VAL A 88 12.63 -4.04 -1.11
C VAL A 88 13.07 -2.88 -2.01
N GLY A 89 12.47 -1.70 -1.80
CA GLY A 89 12.84 -0.46 -2.48
C GLY A 89 12.67 -0.50 -4.00
N MET A 90 11.85 -1.40 -4.56
CA MET A 90 11.77 -1.59 -6.03
C MET A 90 11.52 -0.28 -6.78
N PHE A 91 10.65 0.59 -6.27
CA PHE A 91 10.33 1.91 -6.84
C PHE A 91 10.70 3.06 -5.88
N GLN A 92 11.66 2.83 -4.97
CA GLN A 92 12.10 3.85 -4.03
C GLN A 92 12.64 5.07 -4.79
N GLU A 93 12.13 6.28 -4.42
CA GLU A 93 12.51 7.53 -5.08
C GLU A 93 12.28 7.51 -6.62
N ALA A 94 11.20 6.83 -7.06
CA ALA A 94 10.70 6.88 -8.43
C ALA A 94 9.38 7.70 -8.49
N PRO A 95 9.44 9.03 -8.35
CA PRO A 95 8.27 9.88 -8.10
C PRO A 95 7.24 9.91 -9.22
N MET A 96 7.60 9.55 -10.45
CA MET A 96 6.69 9.54 -11.59
C MET A 96 6.04 8.18 -11.83
N PHE A 97 6.50 7.12 -11.14
CA PHE A 97 5.96 5.77 -11.35
C PHE A 97 4.50 5.69 -10.92
N ASN A 98 3.62 5.35 -11.86
CA ASN A 98 2.20 5.16 -11.63
C ASN A 98 1.58 4.23 -12.69
N GLN A 99 2.24 3.11 -13.02
CA GLN A 99 1.70 2.11 -13.95
C GLN A 99 0.81 1.12 -13.22
N ASP A 100 -0.11 0.52 -13.99
CA ASP A 100 -0.97 -0.54 -13.50
C ASP A 100 -0.14 -1.82 -13.26
N ILE A 101 -0.15 -2.29 -12.03
CA ILE A 101 0.50 -3.52 -11.57
C ILE A 101 -0.47 -4.40 -10.78
N SER A 102 -1.78 -4.17 -10.95
CA SER A 102 -2.83 -4.90 -10.25
C SER A 102 -2.83 -6.41 -10.52
N ASN A 103 -2.32 -6.82 -11.69
CA ASN A 103 -2.26 -8.22 -12.09
C ASN A 103 -1.03 -8.99 -11.56
N TRP A 104 -0.14 -8.33 -10.83
CA TRP A 104 1.06 -9.01 -10.31
C TRP A 104 0.69 -10.03 -9.24
N ASP A 105 1.18 -11.25 -9.39
CA ASP A 105 1.15 -12.26 -8.33
C ASP A 105 2.33 -12.02 -7.38
N VAL A 106 2.04 -11.41 -6.23
CA VAL A 106 3.04 -11.09 -5.21
C VAL A 106 3.03 -12.06 -4.03
N SER A 107 2.30 -13.18 -4.14
CA SER A 107 2.07 -14.14 -3.05
C SER A 107 3.34 -14.80 -2.50
N SER A 108 4.43 -14.81 -3.29
CA SER A 108 5.74 -15.30 -2.87
C SER A 108 6.61 -14.24 -2.18
N VAL A 109 6.21 -12.96 -2.19
CA VAL A 109 7.03 -11.87 -1.65
C VAL A 109 7.01 -11.88 -0.14
N THR A 110 8.20 -11.85 0.47
CA THR A 110 8.34 -11.83 1.94
C THR A 110 8.76 -10.48 2.50
N ASN A 111 9.32 -9.60 1.67
CA ASN A 111 9.75 -8.27 2.09
C ASN A 111 9.39 -7.22 1.04
N MET A 112 8.57 -6.24 1.43
CA MET A 112 8.14 -5.09 0.63
C MET A 112 8.59 -3.75 1.23
N SER A 113 9.56 -3.76 2.16
CA SER A 113 10.02 -2.51 2.77
C SER A 113 10.52 -1.52 1.73
N TYR A 114 10.20 -0.24 1.90
CA TYR A 114 10.54 0.85 0.98
C TYR A 114 10.01 0.73 -0.45
N MET A 115 9.14 -0.24 -0.79
CA MET A 115 8.81 -0.55 -2.19
C MET A 115 8.34 0.67 -2.99
N PHE A 116 7.52 1.52 -2.42
CA PHE A 116 7.01 2.76 -3.03
C PHE A 116 7.43 4.01 -2.26
N SER A 117 8.48 3.92 -1.44
CA SER A 117 8.99 5.07 -0.68
C SER A 117 9.40 6.19 -1.64
N GLY A 118 8.81 7.39 -1.49
CA GLY A 118 9.07 8.51 -2.40
C GLY A 118 8.45 8.38 -3.81
N ALA A 119 7.64 7.35 -4.08
CA ALA A 119 6.89 7.21 -5.33
C ALA A 119 5.66 8.15 -5.33
N GLY A 120 5.92 9.44 -5.47
CA GLY A 120 4.93 10.50 -5.20
C GLY A 120 3.65 10.45 -6.02
N ALA A 121 3.69 9.90 -7.25
CA ALA A 121 2.53 9.79 -8.13
C ALA A 121 1.78 8.45 -7.99
N PHE A 122 2.35 7.46 -7.29
CA PHE A 122 1.77 6.11 -7.24
C PHE A 122 0.43 6.11 -6.51
N ASN A 123 -0.62 5.71 -7.21
CA ASN A 123 -1.97 5.53 -6.66
C ASN A 123 -2.77 4.54 -7.52
N ARG A 124 -2.21 3.35 -7.78
CA ARG A 124 -2.90 2.30 -8.53
C ARG A 124 -3.58 1.31 -7.60
N ASP A 125 -4.58 0.64 -8.14
CA ASP A 125 -5.28 -0.42 -7.41
C ASP A 125 -4.34 -1.62 -7.19
N ILE A 126 -4.12 -1.94 -5.93
CA ILE A 126 -3.36 -3.10 -5.47
C ILE A 126 -4.14 -3.88 -4.41
N SER A 127 -5.46 -3.65 -4.34
CA SER A 127 -6.35 -4.30 -3.37
C SER A 127 -6.39 -5.83 -3.51
N SER A 128 -6.14 -6.33 -4.72
CA SER A 128 -6.13 -7.76 -5.03
C SER A 128 -4.83 -8.49 -4.68
N TRP A 129 -3.79 -7.79 -4.23
CA TRP A 129 -2.51 -8.41 -3.91
C TRP A 129 -2.63 -9.35 -2.71
N ASP A 130 -2.15 -10.58 -2.86
CA ASP A 130 -1.95 -11.50 -1.74
C ASP A 130 -0.63 -11.17 -1.05
N VAL A 131 -0.72 -10.45 0.07
CA VAL A 131 0.44 -10.05 0.88
C VAL A 131 0.65 -10.95 2.10
N SER A 132 -0.06 -12.07 2.19
CA SER A 132 -0.06 -12.95 3.37
C SER A 132 1.31 -13.56 3.71
N SER A 133 2.25 -13.59 2.75
CA SER A 133 3.63 -14.03 3.00
C SER A 133 4.56 -12.90 3.48
N VAL A 134 4.13 -11.64 3.44
CA VAL A 134 4.98 -10.49 3.76
C VAL A 134 5.20 -10.38 5.26
N THR A 135 6.45 -10.16 5.65
CA THR A 135 6.85 -9.99 7.06
C THR A 135 7.32 -8.58 7.39
N ASP A 136 7.74 -7.81 6.38
CA ASP A 136 8.26 -6.44 6.56
C ASP A 136 7.67 -5.50 5.51
N MET A 137 6.92 -4.49 5.99
CA MET A 137 6.31 -3.41 5.21
C MET A 137 6.81 -2.04 5.67
N SER A 138 7.97 -1.98 6.37
CA SER A 138 8.54 -0.71 6.83
C SER A 138 8.74 0.25 5.66
N ASP A 139 8.35 1.52 5.86
CA ASP A 139 8.52 2.60 4.88
C ASP A 139 7.89 2.32 3.49
N MET A 140 6.99 1.33 3.36
CA MET A 140 6.48 0.88 2.05
C MET A 140 5.88 2.03 1.23
N PHE A 141 5.13 2.92 1.86
CA PHE A 141 4.52 4.11 1.24
C PHE A 141 5.04 5.42 1.86
N TYR A 142 6.24 5.40 2.44
CA TYR A 142 6.86 6.61 3.00
C TYR A 142 6.91 7.72 1.94
N SER A 143 6.32 8.88 2.20
CA SER A 143 6.23 10.00 1.25
C SER A 143 5.63 9.66 -0.12
N ALA A 144 4.83 8.60 -0.24
CA ALA A 144 4.02 8.31 -1.42
C ALA A 144 2.77 9.23 -1.41
N GLN A 145 2.95 10.47 -1.80
CA GLN A 145 2.01 11.58 -1.54
C GLN A 145 0.61 11.37 -2.11
N ALA A 146 0.49 10.72 -3.28
CA ALA A 146 -0.78 10.49 -3.94
C ALA A 146 -1.48 9.20 -3.50
N PHE A 147 -0.77 8.30 -2.77
CA PHE A 147 -1.32 6.99 -2.45
C PHE A 147 -2.52 7.07 -1.52
N ASN A 148 -3.64 6.51 -1.98
CA ASN A 148 -4.88 6.32 -1.21
C ASN A 148 -5.64 5.08 -1.68
N GLY A 149 -4.93 4.04 -2.15
CA GLY A 149 -5.53 2.77 -2.55
C GLY A 149 -6.22 2.06 -1.38
N ASP A 150 -7.32 1.37 -1.67
CA ASP A 150 -7.96 0.50 -0.69
C ASP A 150 -7.11 -0.75 -0.47
N ILE A 151 -6.62 -0.91 0.73
CA ILE A 151 -5.81 -2.04 1.18
C ILE A 151 -6.38 -2.68 2.44
N SER A 152 -7.64 -2.36 2.76
CA SER A 152 -8.33 -2.85 3.96
C SER A 152 -8.43 -4.37 4.02
N ALA A 153 -8.52 -5.03 2.87
CA ALA A 153 -8.64 -6.49 2.75
C ALA A 153 -7.30 -7.25 2.79
N TRP A 154 -6.16 -6.57 2.93
CA TRP A 154 -4.87 -7.25 2.98
C TRP A 154 -4.74 -8.12 4.24
N ASP A 155 -4.30 -9.36 4.06
CA ASP A 155 -3.88 -10.22 5.17
C ASP A 155 -2.46 -9.85 5.63
N VAL A 156 -2.38 -9.06 6.69
CA VAL A 156 -1.11 -8.61 7.29
C VAL A 156 -0.72 -9.42 8.53
N SER A 157 -1.39 -10.54 8.79
CA SER A 157 -1.22 -11.35 10.01
C SER A 157 0.21 -11.90 10.21
N ASN A 158 1.04 -11.90 9.16
CA ASN A 158 2.45 -12.28 9.25
C ASN A 158 3.41 -11.08 9.36
N VAL A 159 2.92 -9.85 9.27
CA VAL A 159 3.77 -8.66 9.27
C VAL A 159 4.31 -8.39 10.68
N TYR A 160 5.62 -8.22 10.75
CA TYR A 160 6.35 -7.92 11.98
C TYR A 160 6.69 -6.42 12.10
N SER A 161 6.95 -5.73 10.98
CA SER A 161 7.27 -4.31 10.98
C SER A 161 6.44 -3.52 9.97
N MET A 162 5.86 -2.42 10.46
CA MET A 162 5.13 -1.38 9.72
C MET A 162 5.68 0.01 10.07
N ASP A 163 6.96 0.09 10.52
CA ASP A 163 7.55 1.39 10.86
C ASP A 163 7.43 2.35 9.69
N GLN A 164 6.93 3.56 9.97
CA GLN A 164 6.80 4.65 9.01
C GLN A 164 6.05 4.30 7.71
N MET A 165 5.26 3.21 7.69
CA MET A 165 4.66 2.68 6.46
C MET A 165 3.94 3.74 5.62
N PHE A 166 3.22 4.66 6.25
CA PHE A 166 2.49 5.75 5.58
C PHE A 166 3.01 7.13 5.93
N TYR A 167 4.22 7.25 6.53
CA TYR A 167 4.77 8.54 6.88
C TYR A 167 4.79 9.48 5.67
N GLY A 168 4.17 10.67 5.79
CA GLY A 168 4.14 11.65 4.70
C GLY A 168 3.29 11.26 3.47
N ALA A 169 2.49 10.19 3.55
CA ALA A 169 1.50 9.84 2.53
C ALA A 169 0.28 10.76 2.65
N LEU A 170 0.38 11.96 2.11
CA LEU A 170 -0.54 13.07 2.34
C LEU A 170 -1.99 12.79 1.92
N SER A 171 -2.21 11.89 0.97
CA SER A 171 -3.55 11.51 0.51
C SER A 171 -4.10 10.28 1.20
N PHE A 172 -3.29 9.53 1.97
CA PHE A 172 -3.72 8.28 2.58
C PHE A 172 -4.81 8.52 3.62
N ASN A 173 -6.00 7.98 3.36
CA ASN A 173 -7.18 8.13 4.21
C ASN A 173 -8.07 6.87 4.14
N GLN A 174 -7.51 5.70 4.44
CA GLN A 174 -8.23 4.44 4.49
C GLN A 174 -8.42 3.98 5.94
N ASP A 175 -9.55 3.29 6.19
CA ASP A 175 -9.75 2.49 7.40
C ASP A 175 -9.06 1.13 7.21
N ILE A 176 -8.13 0.81 8.07
CA ILE A 176 -7.39 -0.46 8.09
C ILE A 176 -7.61 -1.21 9.41
N GLY A 177 -8.76 -0.99 10.05
CA GLY A 177 -9.13 -1.62 11.31
C GLY A 177 -9.32 -3.13 11.23
N ASP A 178 -9.56 -3.68 10.03
CA ASP A 178 -9.70 -5.13 9.83
C ASP A 178 -8.36 -5.88 9.80
N TRP A 179 -7.22 -5.17 9.84
CA TRP A 179 -5.91 -5.80 9.86
C TRP A 179 -5.64 -6.55 11.17
N ASP A 180 -5.22 -7.81 11.09
CA ASP A 180 -4.71 -8.53 12.26
C ASP A 180 -3.26 -8.11 12.55
N ILE A 181 -3.09 -7.21 13.51
CA ILE A 181 -1.79 -6.67 13.92
C ILE A 181 -1.10 -7.51 15.00
N SER A 182 -1.58 -8.70 15.32
CA SER A 182 -1.13 -9.49 16.48
C SER A 182 0.37 -9.81 16.49
N ARG A 183 1.02 -9.85 15.33
CA ARG A 183 2.46 -10.11 15.19
C ARG A 183 3.31 -8.86 15.04
N VAL A 184 2.69 -7.69 14.93
CA VAL A 184 3.41 -6.43 14.74
C VAL A 184 4.21 -6.10 16.01
N SER A 185 5.46 -5.76 15.82
CA SER A 185 6.36 -5.31 16.88
C SER A 185 6.89 -3.89 16.66
N PHE A 186 6.84 -3.41 15.42
CA PHE A 186 7.28 -2.09 15.03
C PHE A 186 6.23 -1.40 14.16
N MET A 187 5.70 -0.24 14.62
CA MET A 187 4.80 0.64 13.84
C MET A 187 5.01 2.12 14.22
N PHE A 188 6.27 2.48 14.49
CA PHE A 188 6.62 3.85 14.84
C PHE A 188 6.32 4.81 13.69
N MET A 189 5.69 5.94 13.97
CA MET A 189 5.32 6.98 13.01
C MET A 189 4.46 6.52 11.82
N ILE A 190 3.70 5.42 11.97
CA ILE A 190 2.94 4.83 10.86
C ILE A 190 1.99 5.83 10.18
N PHE A 191 1.36 6.74 10.94
CA PHE A 191 0.44 7.77 10.42
C PHE A 191 0.98 9.21 10.53
N GLN A 192 2.29 9.38 10.71
CA GLN A 192 2.85 10.71 10.81
C GLN A 192 2.78 11.47 9.48
N TYR A 193 2.19 12.66 9.47
CA TYR A 193 1.97 13.47 8.26
C TYR A 193 1.17 12.80 7.14
N THR A 194 0.19 11.97 7.51
CA THR A 194 -0.78 11.38 6.57
C THR A 194 -2.00 12.28 6.39
N GLY A 195 -2.82 11.96 5.37
CA GLY A 195 -4.14 12.55 5.17
C GLY A 195 -5.27 11.84 5.94
N ILE A 196 -4.94 10.88 6.84
CA ILE A 196 -5.96 10.11 7.54
C ILE A 196 -6.88 11.03 8.36
N SER A 197 -8.18 10.90 8.13
CA SER A 197 -9.20 11.63 8.87
C SER A 197 -9.33 11.09 10.30
N VAL A 198 -9.85 11.93 11.21
CA VAL A 198 -10.16 11.51 12.58
C VAL A 198 -11.07 10.28 12.59
N SER A 199 -12.05 10.23 11.70
CA SER A 199 -12.99 9.10 11.60
C SER A 199 -12.30 7.80 11.20
N ASN A 200 -11.48 7.81 10.14
CA ASN A 200 -10.78 6.60 9.71
C ASN A 200 -9.71 6.17 10.70
N PHE A 201 -9.07 7.12 11.37
CA PHE A 201 -8.15 6.81 12.48
C PHE A 201 -8.88 6.12 13.63
N ASP A 202 -10.02 6.67 14.08
CA ASP A 202 -10.83 6.06 15.14
C ASP A 202 -11.29 4.65 14.75
N PHE A 203 -11.82 4.45 13.54
CA PHE A 203 -12.23 3.13 13.05
C PHE A 203 -11.06 2.16 13.02
N THR A 204 -9.90 2.60 12.57
CA THR A 204 -8.67 1.79 12.57
C THR A 204 -8.29 1.34 14.00
N ILE A 205 -8.25 2.25 14.96
CA ILE A 205 -7.90 1.90 16.35
C ILE A 205 -8.95 0.99 16.99
N ILE A 206 -10.24 1.28 16.77
CA ILE A 206 -11.35 0.46 17.27
C ILE A 206 -11.27 -0.96 16.66
N GLY A 207 -11.01 -1.04 15.36
CA GLY A 207 -10.89 -2.31 14.65
C GLY A 207 -9.71 -3.12 15.16
N TRP A 208 -8.52 -2.54 15.26
CA TRP A 208 -7.33 -3.23 15.79
C TRP A 208 -7.54 -3.74 17.22
N TYR A 209 -8.20 -2.94 18.06
CA TYR A 209 -8.48 -3.36 19.44
C TYR A 209 -9.45 -4.54 19.52
N ASN A 210 -10.44 -4.58 18.61
CA ASN A 210 -11.50 -5.59 18.63
C ASN A 210 -11.18 -6.85 17.80
N ASN A 211 -10.43 -6.70 16.69
CA ASN A 211 -10.25 -7.76 15.69
C ASN A 211 -8.92 -8.50 15.83
N ALA A 212 -7.90 -7.89 16.45
CA ALA A 212 -6.62 -8.57 16.65
C ALA A 212 -6.81 -9.84 17.50
N THR A 213 -6.23 -10.96 17.06
CA THR A 213 -6.28 -12.22 17.81
C THR A 213 -5.60 -12.09 19.17
N THR A 214 -4.55 -11.27 19.24
CA THR A 214 -3.90 -10.79 20.46
C THR A 214 -3.46 -9.34 20.25
N ILE A 215 -3.64 -8.49 21.26
CA ILE A 215 -3.11 -7.12 21.19
C ILE A 215 -1.60 -7.18 21.41
N PRO A 216 -0.78 -6.68 20.47
CA PRO A 216 0.67 -6.65 20.66
C PRO A 216 1.03 -5.73 21.85
N THR A 217 2.16 -6.03 22.53
CA THR A 217 2.58 -5.28 23.71
C THR A 217 3.83 -4.46 23.43
N ASN A 218 3.98 -3.36 24.19
CA ASN A 218 5.15 -2.46 24.12
C ASN A 218 5.38 -1.86 22.72
N ILE A 219 4.31 -1.59 22.00
CA ILE A 219 4.39 -0.96 20.68
C ILE A 219 4.66 0.54 20.85
N ARG A 220 5.66 1.02 20.14
CA ARG A 220 5.88 2.44 19.96
C ARG A 220 5.05 2.94 18.77
N PHE A 221 4.00 3.70 19.08
CA PHE A 221 3.05 4.20 18.11
C PHE A 221 2.97 5.73 18.18
N THR A 222 3.17 6.40 17.08
CA THR A 222 3.05 7.86 17.00
C THR A 222 2.36 8.30 15.73
N GLY A 223 1.66 9.41 15.82
CA GLY A 223 1.01 10.06 14.69
C GLY A 223 0.60 11.48 15.10
N ASN A 224 0.41 12.35 14.14
CA ASN A 224 -0.12 13.71 14.38
C ASN A 224 -1.63 13.78 14.07
N VAL A 225 -2.36 12.75 14.45
CA VAL A 225 -3.80 12.61 14.20
C VAL A 225 -4.58 12.88 15.47
N GLY A 226 -5.72 13.56 15.35
CA GLY A 226 -6.70 13.66 16.42
C GLY A 226 -7.54 12.38 16.53
N PHE A 227 -8.24 12.23 17.65
CA PHE A 227 -9.18 11.13 17.88
C PHE A 227 -10.43 11.63 18.59
N CYS A 228 -11.55 10.93 18.39
CA CYS A 228 -12.83 11.24 19.02
C CYS A 228 -13.38 10.04 19.80
N GLN A 229 -13.51 8.90 19.15
CA GLN A 229 -14.18 7.72 19.70
C GLN A 229 -13.21 6.71 20.29
N SER A 230 -11.97 6.68 19.81
CA SER A 230 -10.97 5.70 20.23
C SER A 230 -10.23 6.06 21.53
N GLY A 231 -10.56 7.16 22.19
CA GLY A 231 -9.82 7.67 23.35
C GLY A 231 -9.69 6.69 24.50
N ASP A 232 -10.76 6.01 24.88
CA ASP A 232 -10.74 5.01 25.95
C ASP A 232 -9.89 3.78 25.56
N LEU A 233 -9.93 3.39 24.28
CA LEU A 233 -9.14 2.26 23.76
C LEU A 233 -7.66 2.61 23.69
N LEU A 234 -7.32 3.84 23.29
CA LEU A 234 -5.93 4.34 23.34
C LEU A 234 -5.39 4.35 24.77
N TYR A 235 -6.22 4.75 25.74
CA TYR A 235 -5.86 4.65 27.17
C TYR A 235 -5.61 3.21 27.59
N ASP A 236 -6.43 2.26 27.14
CA ASP A 236 -6.24 0.83 27.41
C ASP A 236 -4.96 0.30 26.74
N LEU A 237 -4.68 0.67 25.49
CA LEU A 237 -3.45 0.28 24.80
C LEU A 237 -2.20 0.72 25.56
N ILE A 238 -2.21 1.93 26.12
CA ILE A 238 -1.12 2.45 26.95
C ILE A 238 -1.01 1.67 28.26
N ASN A 239 -2.11 1.56 29.03
CA ASN A 239 -2.04 1.12 30.42
C ASN A 239 -2.09 -0.40 30.58
N LYS A 240 -2.75 -1.11 29.67
CA LYS A 240 -2.87 -2.57 29.71
C LYS A 240 -1.83 -3.29 28.85
N PHE A 241 -1.47 -2.70 27.72
CA PHE A 241 -0.59 -3.34 26.72
C PHE A 241 0.78 -2.66 26.57
N GLY A 242 1.03 -1.58 27.31
CA GLY A 242 2.33 -0.92 27.35
C GLY A 242 2.70 -0.17 26.07
N TRP A 243 1.71 0.27 25.28
CA TRP A 243 2.00 1.06 24.10
C TRP A 243 2.58 2.42 24.47
N GLU A 244 3.63 2.82 23.79
CA GLU A 244 4.22 4.15 23.91
C GLU A 244 3.52 5.11 22.92
N ILE A 245 2.42 5.75 23.38
CA ILE A 245 1.64 6.70 22.58
C ILE A 245 1.80 8.09 23.24
N PRO A 246 2.60 9.01 22.66
CA PRO A 246 2.71 10.37 23.19
C PRO A 246 1.41 11.16 22.97
N ILE A 247 0.65 11.44 24.05
CA ILE A 247 -0.70 12.04 23.99
C ILE A 247 -0.69 13.56 24.25
N SER A 248 0.40 14.26 24.28
CA SER A 248 0.38 15.74 24.27
C SER A 248 1.75 16.39 24.28
N GLY A 249 1.87 17.52 23.62
CA GLY A 249 2.93 18.53 23.83
C GLY A 249 4.21 18.37 23.01
N SER A 250 4.40 17.31 22.27
CA SER A 250 5.50 17.19 21.30
C SER A 250 4.97 17.19 19.86
N SER A 251 5.81 17.54 18.91
CA SER A 251 5.47 17.51 17.47
C SER A 251 5.07 16.11 16.95
N TYR A 252 5.12 15.10 17.78
CA TYR A 252 4.86 13.69 17.48
C TYR A 252 3.70 13.12 18.32
N SER A 253 2.94 13.95 19.03
CA SER A 253 1.86 13.49 19.91
C SER A 253 0.54 13.38 19.15
N LEU A 254 -0.29 12.42 19.57
CA LEU A 254 -1.71 12.43 19.22
C LEU A 254 -2.34 13.68 19.87
N GLN A 255 -3.05 14.47 19.08
CA GLN A 255 -3.73 15.66 19.62
C GLN A 255 -4.92 15.19 20.47
N SER A 256 -4.92 15.55 21.75
CA SER A 256 -6.04 15.27 22.63
C SER A 256 -7.29 16.00 22.13
N PHE A 257 -8.36 15.24 21.99
CA PHE A 257 -9.74 15.67 21.82
C PHE A 257 -9.95 16.88 20.89
N TYR A 258 -10.45 16.65 19.70
CA TYR A 258 -11.09 17.70 18.92
C TYR A 258 -12.33 18.17 19.66
N PRO A 259 -12.47 19.46 20.00
CA PRO A 259 -13.68 19.98 20.63
C PRO A 259 -14.91 19.87 19.73
N ASP A 260 -14.77 19.38 18.52
CA ASP A 260 -15.81 19.29 17.51
C ASP A 260 -15.96 17.87 16.93
N CYS A 261 -15.98 16.87 17.81
CA CYS A 261 -16.39 15.50 17.43
C CYS A 261 -17.88 15.41 17.05
N SER A 262 -18.60 16.52 17.13
CA SER A 262 -20.03 16.61 16.82
C SER A 262 -20.36 16.73 15.33
N THR A 263 -19.37 16.87 14.45
CA THR A 263 -19.61 17.07 13.01
C THR A 263 -19.49 15.81 12.17
N THR A 264 -20.03 14.69 12.60
CA THR A 264 -20.55 13.69 11.67
C THR A 264 -22.02 14.04 11.41
N GLY A 265 -22.24 14.99 10.56
CA GLY A 265 -23.44 15.33 9.77
C GLY A 265 -24.80 14.77 10.11
N VAL A 266 -25.21 14.70 11.38
CA VAL A 266 -26.60 14.57 11.81
C VAL A 266 -26.78 15.50 13.00
N ASP A 267 -27.62 16.50 12.81
CA ASP A 267 -28.10 17.40 13.86
C ASP A 267 -28.89 16.56 14.87
N ASP A 268 -28.23 16.06 15.92
CA ASP A 268 -28.87 15.14 16.85
C ASP A 268 -29.15 15.81 18.18
N GLN A 269 -30.36 16.32 18.28
CA GLN A 269 -30.96 16.75 19.58
C GLN A 269 -31.44 15.55 20.42
N ASN A 270 -31.22 14.30 19.94
CA ASN A 270 -31.53 13.07 20.67
C ASN A 270 -30.47 12.01 20.37
N GLN A 271 -29.35 12.13 21.04
CA GLN A 271 -28.27 11.11 20.96
C GLN A 271 -28.79 9.82 21.63
N LEU A 272 -29.23 8.89 20.78
CA LEU A 272 -29.37 7.49 21.19
C LEU A 272 -27.96 6.91 21.20
N ASP A 273 -27.49 6.41 22.34
CA ASP A 273 -26.25 5.62 22.45
C ASP A 273 -26.42 4.32 21.66
N ILE A 274 -26.30 4.40 20.34
CA ILE A 274 -26.41 3.25 19.44
C ILE A 274 -25.01 2.83 19.03
N SER A 275 -24.65 1.62 19.40
CA SER A 275 -23.45 0.96 18.90
C SER A 275 -23.82 -0.10 17.85
N ILE A 276 -23.16 -0.07 16.72
CA ILE A 276 -23.38 -1.00 15.61
C ILE A 276 -22.14 -1.88 15.45
N TYR A 277 -22.28 -3.18 15.62
CA TYR A 277 -21.20 -4.19 15.52
C TYR A 277 -21.64 -5.39 14.67
N PRO A 278 -20.71 -6.04 13.98
CA PRO A 278 -19.45 -5.58 13.44
C PRO A 278 -19.70 -4.81 12.13
N ASN A 279 -18.68 -4.09 11.61
CA ASN A 279 -18.73 -3.59 10.25
C ASN A 279 -18.83 -4.79 9.30
N PRO A 280 -19.88 -4.86 8.44
CA PRO A 280 -20.48 -6.14 8.07
C PRO A 280 -19.72 -6.82 6.95
N THR A 281 -19.15 -7.95 7.24
CA THR A 281 -18.79 -8.90 6.21
C THR A 281 -19.55 -10.21 6.26
N ASN A 282 -20.34 -10.50 7.32
CA ASN A 282 -21.07 -11.76 7.39
C ASN A 282 -22.45 -11.63 8.10
N ASP A 283 -23.48 -11.48 7.30
CA ASP A 283 -24.90 -11.81 7.55
C ASP A 283 -25.62 -11.29 8.82
N LYS A 284 -24.98 -10.71 9.83
CA LYS A 284 -25.66 -10.22 11.02
C LYS A 284 -25.08 -8.91 11.53
N LEU A 285 -25.92 -7.88 11.55
CA LEU A 285 -25.66 -6.59 12.15
C LEU A 285 -26.24 -6.59 13.56
N PHE A 286 -25.44 -6.29 14.57
CA PHE A 286 -25.90 -6.10 15.94
C PHE A 286 -26.02 -4.61 16.22
N ILE A 287 -27.19 -4.19 16.71
CA ILE A 287 -27.45 -2.81 17.10
C ILE A 287 -27.73 -2.83 18.61
N GLN A 288 -26.85 -2.19 19.38
CA GLN A 288 -27.01 -2.07 20.83
C GLN A 288 -27.43 -0.64 21.20
N GLY A 289 -28.26 -0.48 22.20
CA GLY A 289 -28.73 0.84 22.67
C GLY A 289 -30.14 1.24 22.16
N LEU A 290 -30.84 0.39 21.40
CA LEU A 290 -32.19 0.64 20.97
C LEU A 290 -33.16 0.20 22.10
N SER A 291 -33.58 1.11 22.95
CA SER A 291 -34.57 0.79 24.02
C SER A 291 -36.01 0.88 23.57
N ASP A 292 -36.37 1.70 22.56
CA ASP A 292 -37.73 1.96 22.15
C ASP A 292 -37.94 2.27 20.65
N ALA A 293 -36.99 1.95 19.76
CA ALA A 293 -37.15 2.23 18.33
C ALA A 293 -38.13 1.26 17.67
N THR A 294 -39.18 1.78 17.05
CA THR A 294 -40.17 0.99 16.30
C THR A 294 -39.71 0.64 14.88
N LYS A 295 -38.69 1.27 14.35
CA LYS A 295 -38.18 1.03 13.01
C LYS A 295 -36.75 1.49 12.85
N VAL A 296 -35.88 0.64 12.30
CA VAL A 296 -34.54 0.97 11.85
C VAL A 296 -34.45 0.84 10.34
N SER A 297 -33.98 1.83 9.65
CA SER A 297 -33.72 1.79 8.20
C SER A 297 -32.21 1.95 7.95
N ILE A 298 -31.62 0.98 7.24
CA ILE A 298 -30.21 0.99 6.92
C ILE A 298 -30.08 1.26 5.42
N TYR A 299 -29.29 2.25 5.07
CA TYR A 299 -29.02 2.62 3.68
C TYR A 299 -27.52 2.45 3.40
N ASN A 300 -27.17 1.97 2.21
CA ASN A 300 -25.79 1.99 1.76
C ASN A 300 -25.41 3.43 1.33
N VAL A 301 -24.13 3.64 1.00
CA VAL A 301 -23.61 4.94 0.55
C VAL A 301 -24.30 5.51 -0.71
N LEU A 302 -25.12 4.71 -1.39
CA LEU A 302 -25.92 5.13 -2.54
C LEU A 302 -27.38 5.40 -2.17
N GLY A 303 -27.76 5.35 -0.87
CA GLY A 303 -29.12 5.60 -0.39
C GLY A 303 -30.12 4.51 -0.77
N LYS A 304 -29.68 3.29 -1.04
CA LYS A 304 -30.52 2.14 -1.42
C LYS A 304 -30.55 1.10 -0.32
#